data_d384088216ef65b2869e06627266b412
#
_entry.id   d384088216ef65b2869e06627266b412
#
_cell.length_a   1.000
_cell.length_b   1.000
_cell.length_c   1.000
_cell.angle_alpha   90.00
_cell.angle_beta   90.00
_cell.angle_gamma   90.00
#
_symmetry.space_group_name_H-M   'P 1'
#
loop_
_entity.id
_entity.type
_entity.pdbx_description
1 polymer ?
#
loop_
_entity_poly.entity_id
_entity_poly.type
_entity_poly.pdbx_seq_one_letter_code
_entity_poly.pdbx_strand_id
1 'polypeptide(L)'
;MNTIEMNRATANSDFEFSYNMIFAGEPGTGKSTIAKIVAESLFEIGAIPQNKFTTATSDEFVKGYVGQTGENTRKILDAALGGVLFIDEAYELSTNSGQNSFNSEVLSVLIRYMEEHRSDLVVIAAGYSKEMKDFLASNVGLTRRFQWIQFEDYTTQELTDIFEAMRSSYGDTYQNPALADIIYPLFDKLVNTNLSHPDVNGRVTNGGNGGLVRNVYQQIVQARNNRFVAGNGDKSFTQNDIVTGFKTEINKALQRAQ
;
A
#
# COMPACT_ATOMS: atom_id res chain seq x y z
N MET A 1 1.16 -21.82 25.45
CA MET A 1 0.38 -22.48 24.39
C MET A 1 -0.38 -21.41 23.63
N ASN A 2 -0.10 -21.22 22.36
CA ASN A 2 -0.69 -20.16 21.55
C ASN A 2 -2.09 -20.59 21.11
N THR A 3 -3.03 -19.67 20.91
CA THR A 3 -4.44 -19.95 20.50
C THR A 3 -4.51 -20.86 19.26
N ILE A 4 -3.53 -20.75 18.36
CA ILE A 4 -3.41 -21.57 17.14
C ILE A 4 -3.01 -23.02 17.47
N GLU A 5 -2.11 -23.24 18.44
CA GLU A 5 -1.77 -24.58 18.92
C GLU A 5 -2.94 -25.21 19.68
N MET A 6 -3.70 -24.41 20.43
CA MET A 6 -4.94 -24.89 21.07
C MET A 6 -5.99 -25.30 20.04
N ASN A 7 -6.17 -24.54 18.96
CA ASN A 7 -7.13 -24.86 17.90
C ASN A 7 -6.72 -26.09 17.07
N ARG A 8 -5.41 -26.35 16.90
CA ARG A 8 -4.91 -27.61 16.29
C ARG A 8 -5.04 -28.82 17.23
N ALA A 9 -4.98 -28.62 18.55
CA ALA A 9 -5.05 -29.68 19.54
C ALA A 9 -6.51 -30.07 19.91
N THR A 10 -7.46 -29.14 19.74
CA THR A 10 -8.90 -29.41 19.93
C THR A 10 -9.55 -29.66 18.57
N ALA A 11 -9.60 -30.92 18.13
CA ALA A 11 -10.24 -31.36 16.88
C ALA A 11 -11.75 -31.05 16.79
N ASN A 12 -12.24 -30.00 17.42
CA ASN A 12 -13.64 -29.61 17.56
C ASN A 12 -13.85 -28.10 17.37
N SER A 13 -13.07 -27.42 16.53
CA SER A 13 -13.36 -26.03 16.22
C SER A 13 -13.88 -25.89 14.78
N ASP A 14 -15.21 -25.88 14.64
CA ASP A 14 -15.93 -25.34 13.49
C ASP A 14 -15.69 -23.81 13.29
N PHE A 15 -14.75 -23.23 14.02
CA PHE A 15 -14.29 -21.85 13.91
C PHE A 15 -12.95 -21.79 13.15
N GLU A 16 -13.02 -21.94 11.84
CA GLU A 16 -11.90 -21.54 10.98
C GLU A 16 -11.86 -20.01 10.86
N PHE A 17 -10.84 -19.40 11.43
CA PHE A 17 -10.60 -17.98 11.24
C PHE A 17 -10.16 -17.72 9.79
N SER A 18 -10.90 -16.88 9.09
CA SER A 18 -10.45 -16.34 7.82
C SER A 18 -9.49 -15.18 8.08
N TYR A 19 -8.25 -15.30 7.62
CA TYR A 19 -7.24 -14.24 7.68
C TYR A 19 -7.25 -13.33 6.44
N ASN A 20 -8.26 -13.45 5.58
CA ASN A 20 -8.35 -12.58 4.41
C ASN A 20 -8.70 -11.14 4.82
N MET A 21 -8.03 -10.15 4.20
CA MET A 21 -8.11 -8.75 4.62
C MET A 21 -8.34 -7.83 3.43
N ILE A 22 -9.13 -6.78 3.67
CA ILE A 22 -9.18 -5.59 2.82
C ILE A 22 -8.26 -4.56 3.44
N PHE A 23 -7.27 -4.09 2.68
CA PHE A 23 -6.43 -2.97 3.03
C PHE A 23 -6.92 -1.73 2.29
N ALA A 24 -7.66 -0.88 2.99
CA ALA A 24 -8.31 0.30 2.42
C ALA A 24 -7.64 1.58 2.88
N GLY A 25 -7.32 2.48 1.96
CA GLY A 25 -6.70 3.77 2.28
C GLY A 25 -6.05 4.42 1.07
N GLU A 26 -5.60 5.67 1.26
CA GLU A 26 -4.98 6.47 0.22
C GLU A 26 -3.61 5.89 -0.24
N PRO A 27 -3.09 6.28 -1.41
CA PRO A 27 -1.78 5.86 -1.89
C PRO A 27 -0.67 6.25 -0.91
N GLY A 28 0.35 5.40 -0.82
CA GLY A 28 1.52 5.70 0.01
C GLY A 28 1.34 5.48 1.51
N THR A 29 0.18 5.00 1.97
CA THR A 29 -0.09 4.68 3.40
C THR A 29 0.58 3.40 3.88
N GLY A 30 1.36 2.72 3.03
CA GLY A 30 2.13 1.54 3.43
C GLY A 30 1.42 0.21 3.26
N LYS A 31 0.25 0.13 2.60
CA LYS A 31 -0.54 -1.11 2.41
C LYS A 31 0.30 -2.29 1.96
N SER A 32 1.05 -2.16 0.87
CA SER A 32 1.88 -3.26 0.33
C SER A 32 3.05 -3.63 1.24
N THR A 33 3.59 -2.68 2.02
CA THR A 33 4.66 -2.93 3.00
C THR A 33 4.13 -3.73 4.18
N ILE A 34 3.00 -3.30 4.73
CA ILE A 34 2.35 -4.01 5.85
C ILE A 34 1.86 -5.39 5.40
N ALA A 35 1.35 -5.54 4.18
CA ALA A 35 0.94 -6.84 3.66
C ALA A 35 2.08 -7.87 3.67
N LYS A 36 3.32 -7.46 3.35
CA LYS A 36 4.50 -8.35 3.43
C LYS A 36 4.82 -8.73 4.87
N ILE A 37 4.78 -7.77 5.80
CA ILE A 37 5.02 -8.03 7.24
C ILE A 37 3.94 -8.97 7.79
N VAL A 38 2.68 -8.77 7.41
CA VAL A 38 1.58 -9.66 7.80
C VAL A 38 1.80 -11.07 7.26
N ALA A 39 2.25 -11.21 6.00
CA ALA A 39 2.55 -12.53 5.43
C ALA A 39 3.65 -13.26 6.20
N GLU A 40 4.74 -12.58 6.53
CA GLU A 40 5.82 -13.12 7.36
C GLU A 40 5.29 -13.55 8.74
N SER A 41 4.52 -12.69 9.39
CA SER A 41 3.91 -12.97 10.70
C SER A 41 2.95 -14.16 10.66
N LEU A 42 2.11 -14.27 9.61
CA LEU A 42 1.20 -15.41 9.44
C LEU A 42 1.96 -16.72 9.25
N PHE A 43 3.08 -16.70 8.56
CA PHE A 43 3.96 -17.87 8.44
C PHE A 43 4.61 -18.23 9.78
N GLU A 44 5.16 -17.25 10.51
CA GLU A 44 5.82 -17.46 11.81
C GLU A 44 4.88 -18.08 12.85
N ILE A 45 3.60 -17.65 12.89
CA ILE A 45 2.59 -18.23 13.79
C ILE A 45 1.98 -19.52 13.23
N GLY A 46 2.40 -19.98 12.04
CA GLY A 46 1.90 -21.22 11.43
C GLY A 46 0.48 -21.14 10.88
N ALA A 47 -0.04 -19.93 10.61
CA ALA A 47 -1.36 -19.74 9.98
C ALA A 47 -1.34 -20.08 8.49
N ILE A 48 -0.19 -19.96 7.82
CA ILE A 48 0.06 -20.40 6.45
C ILE A 48 1.28 -21.32 6.41
N PRO A 49 1.31 -22.32 5.50
CA PRO A 49 2.38 -23.33 5.47
C PRO A 49 3.71 -22.85 4.87
N GLN A 50 3.73 -21.76 4.11
CA GLN A 50 4.91 -21.25 3.42
C GLN A 50 5.08 -19.75 3.62
N ASN A 51 6.33 -19.29 3.79
CA ASN A 51 6.67 -17.86 3.73
C ASN A 51 6.71 -17.41 2.26
N LYS A 52 5.52 -17.27 1.68
CA LYS A 52 5.35 -16.93 0.27
C LYS A 52 4.42 -15.73 0.13
N PHE A 53 4.87 -14.73 -0.62
CA PHE A 53 4.12 -13.52 -0.90
C PHE A 53 4.03 -13.33 -2.42
N THR A 54 2.85 -13.47 -2.97
CA THR A 54 2.57 -13.29 -4.41
C THR A 54 1.79 -12.00 -4.59
N THR A 55 2.19 -11.17 -5.52
CA THR A 55 1.46 -9.95 -5.90
C THR A 55 0.78 -10.16 -7.24
N ALA A 56 -0.42 -9.64 -7.38
CA ALA A 56 -1.14 -9.57 -8.65
C ALA A 56 -1.87 -8.22 -8.78
N THR A 57 -1.99 -7.74 -10.01
CA THR A 57 -2.83 -6.60 -10.36
C THR A 57 -4.10 -7.11 -11.06
N SER A 58 -5.17 -6.30 -11.06
CA SER A 58 -6.44 -6.67 -11.71
C SER A 58 -6.27 -7.07 -13.17
N ASP A 59 -5.40 -6.39 -13.92
CA ASP A 59 -5.14 -6.68 -15.34
C ASP A 59 -4.53 -8.07 -15.57
N GLU A 60 -3.80 -8.60 -14.59
CA GLU A 60 -3.21 -9.94 -14.70
C GLU A 60 -4.25 -11.05 -14.64
N PHE A 61 -5.42 -10.81 -14.03
CA PHE A 61 -6.52 -11.76 -13.97
C PHE A 61 -7.30 -11.83 -15.27
N VAL A 62 -7.50 -10.69 -15.95
CA VAL A 62 -8.34 -10.57 -17.13
C VAL A 62 -7.50 -10.76 -18.40
N LYS A 63 -7.71 -11.86 -19.12
CA LYS A 63 -7.13 -12.06 -20.45
C LYS A 63 -8.21 -11.94 -21.53
N GLY A 64 -7.87 -11.25 -22.63
CA GLY A 64 -8.77 -10.77 -23.67
C GLY A 64 -9.52 -11.81 -24.51
N TYR A 65 -9.55 -13.09 -24.12
CA TYR A 65 -10.26 -14.13 -24.85
C TYR A 65 -11.26 -14.85 -23.95
N VAL A 66 -12.48 -15.04 -24.47
CA VAL A 66 -13.57 -15.76 -23.80
C VAL A 66 -13.10 -17.18 -23.40
N GLY A 67 -13.31 -17.57 -22.14
CA GLY A 67 -12.97 -18.89 -21.61
C GLY A 67 -11.55 -19.04 -21.06
N GLN A 68 -10.68 -18.05 -21.19
CA GLN A 68 -9.32 -18.10 -20.64
C GLN A 68 -9.16 -17.39 -19.28
N THR A 69 -10.12 -16.54 -18.93
CA THR A 69 -10.08 -15.74 -17.67
C THR A 69 -10.10 -16.63 -16.45
N GLY A 70 -10.99 -17.62 -16.39
CA GLY A 70 -11.09 -18.55 -15.27
C GLY A 70 -9.85 -19.42 -15.09
N GLU A 71 -9.27 -19.92 -16.20
CA GLU A 71 -8.02 -20.69 -16.16
C GLU A 71 -6.83 -19.82 -15.70
N ASN A 72 -6.75 -18.58 -16.21
CA ASN A 72 -5.70 -17.64 -15.82
C ASN A 72 -5.82 -17.25 -14.35
N THR A 73 -7.05 -16.99 -13.87
CA THR A 73 -7.32 -16.73 -12.45
C THR A 73 -6.83 -17.89 -11.59
N ARG A 74 -7.13 -19.13 -11.96
CA ARG A 74 -6.64 -20.31 -11.23
C ARG A 74 -5.12 -20.38 -11.20
N LYS A 75 -4.42 -20.12 -12.31
CA LYS A 75 -2.95 -20.11 -12.36
C LYS A 75 -2.35 -19.12 -11.37
N ILE A 76 -2.94 -17.93 -11.24
CA ILE A 76 -2.48 -16.92 -10.26
C ILE A 76 -2.71 -17.42 -8.83
N LEU A 77 -3.88 -18.00 -8.56
CA LEU A 77 -4.24 -18.53 -7.24
C LEU A 77 -3.36 -19.73 -6.86
N ASP A 78 -3.15 -20.68 -7.79
CA ASP A 78 -2.25 -21.84 -7.61
C ASP A 78 -0.80 -21.37 -7.34
N ALA A 79 -0.37 -20.32 -8.04
CA ALA A 79 0.94 -19.71 -7.80
C ALA A 79 1.07 -19.07 -6.41
N ALA A 80 -0.01 -18.67 -5.77
CA ALA A 80 -0.01 -18.09 -4.42
C ALA A 80 -0.28 -19.11 -3.32
N LEU A 81 -0.72 -20.31 -3.68
CA LEU A 81 -1.11 -21.35 -2.72
C LEU A 81 0.03 -21.64 -1.73
N GLY A 82 -0.34 -21.82 -0.50
CA GLY A 82 0.58 -22.01 0.62
C GLY A 82 1.00 -20.71 1.32
N GLY A 83 0.66 -19.53 0.78
CA GLY A 83 1.10 -18.25 1.29
C GLY A 83 0.04 -17.15 1.23
N VAL A 84 0.48 -15.94 0.91
CA VAL A 84 -0.37 -14.76 0.78
C VAL A 84 -0.42 -14.31 -0.67
N LEU A 85 -1.64 -14.07 -1.19
CA LEU A 85 -1.89 -13.34 -2.42
C LEU A 85 -2.27 -11.90 -2.09
N PHE A 86 -1.47 -10.95 -2.53
CA PHE A 86 -1.76 -9.53 -2.45
C PHE A 86 -2.29 -9.04 -3.80
N ILE A 87 -3.51 -8.52 -3.81
CA ILE A 87 -4.16 -7.97 -5.01
C ILE A 87 -4.21 -6.46 -4.84
N ASP A 88 -3.41 -5.72 -5.61
CA ASP A 88 -3.45 -4.26 -5.61
C ASP A 88 -4.55 -3.75 -6.55
N GLU A 89 -5.17 -2.63 -6.18
CA GLU A 89 -6.31 -2.03 -6.90
C GLU A 89 -7.45 -3.03 -7.18
N ALA A 90 -7.72 -3.92 -6.21
CA ALA A 90 -8.66 -5.04 -6.37
C ALA A 90 -10.09 -4.60 -6.76
N TYR A 91 -10.48 -3.35 -6.51
CA TYR A 91 -11.76 -2.78 -6.93
C TYR A 91 -11.98 -2.80 -8.44
N GLU A 92 -10.90 -2.80 -9.23
CA GLU A 92 -11.01 -2.90 -10.69
C GLU A 92 -11.61 -4.24 -11.15
N LEU A 93 -11.52 -5.29 -10.33
CA LEU A 93 -12.17 -6.57 -10.58
C LEU A 93 -13.71 -6.49 -10.48
N SER A 94 -14.26 -5.39 -9.93
CA SER A 94 -15.71 -5.18 -9.82
C SER A 94 -16.25 -4.09 -10.74
N THR A 95 -15.39 -3.29 -11.40
CA THR A 95 -15.83 -2.14 -12.19
C THR A 95 -16.58 -2.55 -13.46
N ASN A 96 -17.71 -1.86 -13.70
CA ASN A 96 -18.69 -2.15 -14.73
C ASN A 96 -18.33 -1.60 -16.13
N SER A 97 -17.07 -1.50 -16.49
CA SER A 97 -16.65 -1.00 -17.79
C SER A 97 -16.70 -2.12 -18.85
N GLY A 98 -17.84 -2.33 -19.51
CA GLY A 98 -17.98 -3.11 -20.75
C GLY A 98 -17.49 -4.58 -20.77
N GLN A 99 -16.79 -5.04 -19.74
CA GLN A 99 -16.21 -6.38 -19.58
C GLN A 99 -16.89 -7.17 -18.45
N ASN A 100 -18.17 -6.88 -18.17
CA ASN A 100 -18.91 -7.42 -17.03
C ASN A 100 -18.87 -8.96 -16.87
N SER A 101 -18.72 -9.70 -17.95
CA SER A 101 -18.66 -11.17 -17.88
C SER A 101 -17.32 -11.69 -17.37
N PHE A 102 -16.21 -11.03 -17.71
CA PHE A 102 -14.87 -11.49 -17.32
C PHE A 102 -14.61 -11.23 -15.84
N ASN A 103 -14.94 -10.03 -15.34
CA ASN A 103 -14.75 -9.69 -13.93
C ASN A 103 -15.62 -10.56 -13.01
N SER A 104 -16.87 -10.85 -13.40
CA SER A 104 -17.73 -11.76 -12.63
C SER A 104 -17.19 -13.19 -12.61
N GLU A 105 -16.54 -13.66 -13.68
CA GLU A 105 -15.86 -14.95 -13.73
C GLU A 105 -14.66 -14.97 -12.77
N VAL A 106 -13.79 -13.92 -12.78
CA VAL A 106 -12.66 -13.79 -11.84
C VAL A 106 -13.14 -13.89 -10.40
N LEU A 107 -14.14 -13.06 -10.01
CA LEU A 107 -14.66 -13.04 -8.65
C LEU A 107 -15.28 -14.39 -8.25
N SER A 108 -15.98 -15.06 -9.15
CA SER A 108 -16.58 -16.37 -8.87
C SER A 108 -15.51 -17.43 -8.62
N VAL A 109 -14.44 -17.45 -9.42
CA VAL A 109 -13.29 -18.35 -9.23
C VAL A 109 -12.56 -18.03 -7.95
N LEU A 110 -12.27 -16.74 -7.67
CA LEU A 110 -11.59 -16.28 -6.47
C LEU A 110 -12.34 -16.70 -5.19
N ILE A 111 -13.65 -16.39 -5.11
CA ILE A 111 -14.48 -16.70 -3.94
C ILE A 111 -14.51 -18.20 -3.69
N ARG A 112 -14.68 -19.00 -4.74
CA ARG A 112 -14.69 -20.45 -4.64
C ARG A 112 -13.34 -20.99 -4.19
N TYR A 113 -12.26 -20.51 -4.76
CA TYR A 113 -10.91 -20.94 -4.42
C TYR A 113 -10.53 -20.61 -2.97
N MET A 114 -10.88 -19.40 -2.50
CA MET A 114 -10.71 -19.01 -1.08
C MET A 114 -11.47 -19.92 -0.14
N GLU A 115 -12.61 -20.44 -0.54
CA GLU A 115 -13.39 -21.39 0.25
C GLU A 115 -12.72 -22.78 0.30
N GLU A 116 -12.24 -23.25 -0.86
CA GLU A 116 -11.60 -24.57 -1.00
C GLU A 116 -10.22 -24.62 -0.31
N HIS A 117 -9.54 -23.47 -0.15
CA HIS A 117 -8.16 -23.36 0.34
C HIS A 117 -8.03 -22.44 1.57
N ARG A 118 -9.00 -22.45 2.48
CA ARG A 118 -9.04 -21.57 3.67
C ARG A 118 -7.81 -21.69 4.57
N SER A 119 -7.23 -22.90 4.68
CA SER A 119 -6.06 -23.19 5.52
C SER A 119 -4.73 -22.92 4.84
N ASP A 120 -4.74 -22.74 3.51
CA ASP A 120 -3.52 -22.76 2.71
C ASP A 120 -3.29 -21.47 1.91
N LEU A 121 -4.29 -20.60 1.86
CA LEU A 121 -4.21 -19.32 1.14
C LEU A 121 -4.85 -18.20 1.94
N VAL A 122 -4.12 -17.11 2.07
CA VAL A 122 -4.64 -15.83 2.57
C VAL A 122 -4.65 -14.82 1.42
N VAL A 123 -5.77 -14.13 1.24
CA VAL A 123 -5.91 -13.06 0.24
C VAL A 123 -5.96 -11.72 0.95
N ILE A 124 -5.11 -10.80 0.54
CA ILE A 124 -5.13 -9.39 0.95
C ILE A 124 -5.46 -8.56 -0.29
N ALA A 125 -6.63 -7.96 -0.31
CA ALA A 125 -7.07 -7.09 -1.40
C ALA A 125 -6.93 -5.62 -0.97
N ALA A 126 -6.25 -4.81 -1.78
CA ALA A 126 -5.94 -3.42 -1.44
C ALA A 126 -6.54 -2.44 -2.45
N GLY A 127 -6.83 -1.22 -1.99
CA GLY A 127 -7.33 -0.14 -2.84
C GLY A 127 -7.80 1.06 -2.03
N TYR A 128 -8.44 2.01 -2.71
CA TYR A 128 -9.04 3.18 -2.08
C TYR A 128 -10.27 2.80 -1.25
N SER A 129 -10.47 3.49 -0.12
CA SER A 129 -11.52 3.14 0.84
C SER A 129 -12.92 3.12 0.27
N LYS A 130 -13.25 4.06 -0.61
CA LYS A 130 -14.57 4.14 -1.24
C LYS A 130 -14.77 2.98 -2.23
N GLU A 131 -13.82 2.81 -3.13
CA GLU A 131 -13.84 1.81 -4.19
C GLU A 131 -13.82 0.38 -3.61
N MET A 132 -13.11 0.17 -2.49
CA MET A 132 -13.09 -1.13 -1.80
C MET A 132 -14.40 -1.45 -1.08
N LYS A 133 -15.16 -0.44 -0.63
CA LYS A 133 -16.55 -0.65 -0.14
C LYS A 133 -17.47 -1.11 -1.26
N ASP A 134 -17.37 -0.48 -2.43
CA ASP A 134 -18.14 -0.86 -3.62
C ASP A 134 -17.74 -2.26 -4.11
N PHE A 135 -16.44 -2.61 -4.05
CA PHE A 135 -15.94 -3.94 -4.34
C PHE A 135 -16.57 -5.01 -3.44
N LEU A 136 -16.58 -4.80 -2.11
CA LEU A 136 -17.24 -5.73 -1.18
C LEU A 136 -18.74 -5.84 -1.41
N ALA A 137 -19.39 -4.70 -1.70
CA ALA A 137 -20.83 -4.67 -1.97
C ALA A 137 -21.22 -5.37 -3.28
N SER A 138 -20.29 -5.50 -4.22
CA SER A 138 -20.53 -6.15 -5.52
C SER A 138 -20.87 -7.64 -5.39
N ASN A 139 -20.44 -8.29 -4.29
CA ASN A 139 -20.72 -9.70 -4.04
C ASN A 139 -20.79 -10.03 -2.55
N VAL A 140 -21.93 -10.53 -2.08
CA VAL A 140 -22.15 -10.92 -0.67
C VAL A 140 -21.13 -11.95 -0.17
N GLY A 141 -20.60 -12.79 -1.08
CA GLY A 141 -19.56 -13.77 -0.76
C GLY A 141 -18.25 -13.11 -0.31
N LEU A 142 -17.90 -11.93 -0.83
CA LEU A 142 -16.71 -11.18 -0.42
C LEU A 142 -16.86 -10.62 1.00
N THR A 143 -17.98 -9.98 1.29
CA THR A 143 -18.23 -9.32 2.59
C THR A 143 -18.06 -10.27 3.78
N ARG A 144 -18.38 -11.56 3.61
CA ARG A 144 -18.28 -12.56 4.68
C ARG A 144 -16.88 -13.12 4.88
N ARG A 145 -15.98 -12.92 3.92
CA ARG A 145 -14.65 -13.53 3.89
C ARG A 145 -13.52 -12.60 4.22
N PHE A 146 -13.74 -11.29 4.09
CA PHE A 146 -12.72 -10.29 4.31
C PHE A 146 -12.94 -9.51 5.61
N GLN A 147 -11.84 -9.27 6.34
CA GLN A 147 -11.78 -8.31 7.43
C GLN A 147 -11.33 -6.96 6.90
N TRP A 148 -11.98 -5.88 7.32
CA TRP A 148 -11.63 -4.52 6.91
C TRP A 148 -10.53 -3.95 7.78
N ILE A 149 -9.44 -3.51 7.17
CA ILE A 149 -8.33 -2.79 7.81
C ILE A 149 -8.20 -1.43 7.12
N GLN A 150 -8.49 -0.38 7.89
CA GLN A 150 -8.37 1.00 7.41
C GLN A 150 -6.94 1.50 7.59
N PHE A 151 -6.38 2.06 6.52
CA PHE A 151 -5.12 2.79 6.53
C PHE A 151 -5.42 4.28 6.45
N GLU A 152 -5.18 4.97 7.55
CA GLU A 152 -5.35 6.41 7.64
C GLU A 152 -4.17 7.14 6.99
N ASP A 153 -4.38 8.39 6.59
CA ASP A 153 -3.30 9.26 6.15
C ASP A 153 -2.33 9.53 7.29
N TYR A 154 -1.04 9.59 6.97
CA TYR A 154 -0.02 9.95 7.95
C TYR A 154 -0.17 11.39 8.42
N THR A 155 0.00 11.58 9.70
CA THR A 155 0.15 12.89 10.35
C THR A 155 1.46 13.56 9.92
N THR A 156 1.57 14.87 10.11
CA THR A 156 2.83 15.60 9.86
C THR A 156 4.01 15.02 10.64
N GLN A 157 3.77 14.55 11.87
CA GLN A 157 4.82 13.92 12.69
C GLN A 157 5.28 12.60 12.08
N GLU A 158 4.35 11.73 11.68
CA GLU A 158 4.69 10.45 11.06
C GLU A 158 5.41 10.64 9.72
N LEU A 159 5.03 11.64 8.91
CA LEU A 159 5.76 11.97 7.68
C LEU A 159 7.19 12.42 7.99
N THR A 160 7.38 13.18 9.06
CA THR A 160 8.70 13.61 9.54
C THR A 160 9.54 12.41 9.98
N ASP A 161 8.94 11.50 10.75
CA ASP A 161 9.61 10.28 11.24
C ASP A 161 10.00 9.34 10.08
N ILE A 162 9.13 9.20 9.08
CA ILE A 162 9.43 8.44 7.85
C ILE A 162 10.59 9.08 7.09
N PHE A 163 10.63 10.42 6.98
CA PHE A 163 11.72 11.14 6.35
C PHE A 163 13.06 10.90 7.07
N GLU A 164 13.08 11.01 8.39
CA GLU A 164 14.29 10.78 9.20
C GLU A 164 14.76 9.32 9.13
N ALA A 165 13.85 8.36 9.16
CA ALA A 165 14.16 6.95 8.96
C ALA A 165 14.76 6.69 7.57
N MET A 166 14.20 7.30 6.53
CA MET A 166 14.70 7.20 5.16
C MET A 166 16.10 7.82 5.04
N ARG A 167 16.29 9.05 5.56
CA ARG A 167 17.59 9.74 5.58
C ARG A 167 18.65 8.87 6.26
N SER A 168 18.33 8.32 7.42
CA SER A 168 19.24 7.47 8.20
C SER A 168 19.59 6.18 7.44
N SER A 169 18.62 5.54 6.78
CA SER A 169 18.83 4.30 6.03
C SER A 169 19.76 4.47 4.82
N TYR A 170 19.77 5.66 4.22
CA TYR A 170 20.71 5.99 3.13
C TYR A 170 22.06 6.53 3.65
N GLY A 171 22.24 6.69 4.98
CA GLY A 171 23.46 7.21 5.57
C GLY A 171 23.67 8.71 5.32
N ASP A 172 22.66 9.44 4.90
CA ASP A 172 22.72 10.87 4.68
C ASP A 172 22.73 11.62 6.02
N THR A 173 23.54 12.69 6.08
CA THR A 173 23.73 13.49 7.29
C THR A 173 23.36 14.94 7.06
N TYR A 174 23.06 15.66 8.12
CA TYR A 174 22.92 17.12 8.08
C TYR A 174 24.27 17.79 8.28
N GLN A 175 24.52 18.91 7.60
CA GLN A 175 25.68 19.76 7.83
C GLN A 175 25.70 20.31 9.26
N ASN A 176 24.53 20.61 9.81
CA ASN A 176 24.31 20.98 11.21
C ASN A 176 23.13 20.16 11.77
N PRO A 177 23.28 19.45 12.91
CA PRO A 177 22.19 18.69 13.52
C PRO A 177 20.90 19.47 13.76
N ALA A 178 20.99 20.79 14.05
CA ALA A 178 19.80 21.65 14.22
C ALA A 178 18.92 21.77 12.96
N LEU A 179 19.41 21.33 11.79
CA LEU A 179 18.59 21.27 10.58
C LEU A 179 17.48 20.21 10.64
N ALA A 180 17.55 19.25 11.55
CA ALA A 180 16.45 18.34 11.82
C ALA A 180 15.20 19.09 12.31
N ASP A 181 15.36 20.16 13.07
CA ASP A 181 14.26 20.93 13.67
C ASP A 181 13.41 21.67 12.62
N ILE A 182 13.93 21.90 11.41
CA ILE A 182 13.18 22.58 10.35
C ILE A 182 12.32 21.61 9.52
N ILE A 183 12.51 20.30 9.64
CA ILE A 183 11.81 19.30 8.80
C ILE A 183 10.31 19.29 9.11
N TYR A 184 9.94 19.19 10.41
CA TYR A 184 8.54 19.19 10.80
C TYR A 184 7.77 20.44 10.33
N PRO A 185 8.24 21.67 10.59
CA PRO A 185 7.56 22.89 10.06
C PRO A 185 7.42 22.93 8.55
N LEU A 186 8.37 22.36 7.82
CA LEU A 186 8.30 22.30 6.36
C LEU A 186 7.28 21.27 5.87
N PHE A 187 7.18 20.11 6.52
CA PHE A 187 6.11 19.15 6.26
C PHE A 187 4.75 19.73 6.64
N ASP A 188 4.63 20.39 7.79
CA ASP A 188 3.37 21.01 8.20
C ASP A 188 2.86 22.01 7.16
N LYS A 189 3.73 22.88 6.65
CA LYS A 189 3.43 23.80 5.57
C LYS A 189 3.00 23.07 4.29
N LEU A 190 3.70 22.01 3.90
CA LEU A 190 3.44 21.26 2.68
C LEU A 190 2.11 20.52 2.76
N VAL A 191 1.83 19.86 3.89
CA VAL A 191 0.56 19.16 4.16
C VAL A 191 -0.60 20.14 4.12
N ASN A 192 -0.50 21.27 4.82
CA ASN A 192 -1.55 22.31 4.83
C ASN A 192 -1.78 22.88 3.42
N THR A 193 -0.73 23.02 2.60
CA THR A 193 -0.87 23.44 1.20
C THR A 193 -1.63 22.37 0.40
N ASN A 194 -1.31 21.09 0.54
CA ASN A 194 -2.01 20.01 -0.15
C ASN A 194 -3.48 19.89 0.30
N LEU A 195 -3.78 20.00 1.59
CA LEU A 195 -5.15 19.98 2.11
C LEU A 195 -6.00 21.14 1.58
N SER A 196 -5.39 22.29 1.27
CA SER A 196 -6.05 23.46 0.70
C SER A 196 -6.25 23.39 -0.82
N HIS A 197 -5.60 22.43 -1.48
CA HIS A 197 -5.59 22.28 -2.95
C HIS A 197 -5.85 20.82 -3.32
N PRO A 198 -7.12 20.43 -3.53
CA PRO A 198 -7.47 19.06 -3.93
C PRO A 198 -6.70 18.59 -5.15
N ASP A 199 -6.51 17.27 -5.28
CA ASP A 199 -5.91 16.67 -6.46
C ASP A 199 -6.80 16.79 -7.71
N VAL A 200 -6.30 16.31 -8.85
CA VAL A 200 -7.03 16.33 -10.13
C VAL A 200 -8.38 15.58 -10.11
N ASN A 201 -8.60 14.75 -9.09
CA ASN A 201 -9.85 14.01 -8.88
C ASN A 201 -10.74 14.68 -7.80
N GLY A 202 -10.34 15.86 -7.30
CA GLY A 202 -11.04 16.59 -6.25
C GLY A 202 -10.86 16.00 -4.84
N ARG A 203 -9.86 15.11 -4.63
CA ARG A 203 -9.58 14.51 -3.32
C ARG A 203 -8.69 15.44 -2.50
N VAL A 204 -9.06 15.62 -1.25
CA VAL A 204 -8.28 16.35 -0.25
C VAL A 204 -7.43 15.34 0.51
N THR A 205 -6.12 15.36 0.30
CA THR A 205 -5.17 14.45 0.95
C THR A 205 -3.94 15.23 1.44
N ASN A 206 -3.11 14.60 2.27
CA ASN A 206 -1.83 15.19 2.68
C ASN A 206 -0.77 15.27 1.55
N GLY A 207 -1.14 14.89 0.32
CA GLY A 207 -0.27 14.96 -0.86
C GLY A 207 0.42 13.65 -1.24
N GLY A 208 0.00 12.51 -0.67
CA GLY A 208 0.44 11.17 -1.07
C GLY A 208 1.28 10.42 -0.03
N ASN A 209 1.13 10.76 1.23
CA ASN A 209 1.68 9.98 2.36
C ASN A 209 3.20 9.69 2.23
N GLY A 210 3.62 8.44 2.34
CA GLY A 210 5.02 8.04 2.16
C GLY A 210 5.59 8.33 0.76
N GLY A 211 4.73 8.44 -0.25
CA GLY A 211 5.11 8.90 -1.59
C GLY A 211 5.55 10.36 -1.59
N LEU A 212 4.83 11.22 -0.84
CA LEU A 212 5.23 12.62 -0.64
C LEU A 212 6.61 12.73 0.02
N VAL A 213 6.84 11.95 1.08
CA VAL A 213 8.15 11.93 1.76
C VAL A 213 9.26 11.54 0.79
N ARG A 214 9.04 10.49 -0.02
CA ARG A 214 10.01 10.05 -1.03
C ARG A 214 10.31 11.15 -2.05
N ASN A 215 9.28 11.84 -2.53
CA ASN A 215 9.45 12.92 -3.48
C ASN A 215 10.27 14.07 -2.89
N VAL A 216 9.93 14.54 -1.70
CA VAL A 216 10.70 15.57 -0.98
C VAL A 216 12.15 15.15 -0.81
N TYR A 217 12.38 13.93 -0.35
CA TYR A 217 13.72 13.38 -0.14
C TYR A 217 14.55 13.40 -1.44
N GLN A 218 13.96 12.93 -2.55
CA GLN A 218 14.62 12.93 -3.86
C GLN A 218 14.99 14.34 -4.32
N GLN A 219 14.13 15.33 -4.11
CA GLN A 219 14.40 16.73 -4.47
C GLN A 219 15.54 17.30 -3.61
N ILE A 220 15.59 16.97 -2.31
CA ILE A 220 16.70 17.39 -1.43
C ILE A 220 18.02 16.75 -1.89
N VAL A 221 18.03 15.46 -2.20
CA VAL A 221 19.20 14.75 -2.72
C VAL A 221 19.66 15.36 -4.04
N GLN A 222 18.74 15.71 -4.92
CA GLN A 222 19.07 16.36 -6.19
C GLN A 222 19.71 17.75 -5.98
N ALA A 223 19.15 18.56 -5.08
CA ALA A 223 19.70 19.88 -4.74
C ALA A 223 21.13 19.76 -4.18
N ARG A 224 21.35 18.84 -3.22
CA ARG A 224 22.67 18.50 -2.68
C ARG A 224 23.65 18.09 -3.79
N ASN A 225 23.24 17.17 -4.67
CA ASN A 225 24.11 16.67 -5.72
C ASN A 225 24.52 17.79 -6.70
N ASN A 226 23.60 18.66 -7.07
CA ASN A 226 23.89 19.83 -7.91
C ASN A 226 24.91 20.77 -7.23
N ARG A 227 24.73 21.05 -5.94
CA ARG A 227 25.67 21.86 -5.15
C ARG A 227 27.05 21.21 -5.06
N PHE A 228 27.11 19.90 -4.80
CA PHE A 228 28.35 19.13 -4.66
C PHE A 228 29.13 19.10 -5.98
N VAL A 229 28.46 18.85 -7.12
CA VAL A 229 29.07 18.85 -8.45
C VAL A 229 29.62 20.24 -8.83
N ALA A 230 28.97 21.31 -8.38
CA ALA A 230 29.46 22.67 -8.54
C ALA A 230 30.67 23.02 -7.65
N GLY A 231 31.21 22.04 -6.88
CA GLY A 231 32.37 22.23 -6.00
C GLY A 231 32.06 22.96 -4.68
N ASN A 232 30.79 23.08 -4.33
CA ASN A 232 30.33 23.82 -3.16
C ASN A 232 30.02 22.90 -1.97
N GLY A 233 31.04 22.60 -1.18
CA GLY A 233 30.89 21.89 0.12
C GLY A 233 30.91 20.35 0.02
N ASP A 234 30.47 19.71 1.08
CA ASP A 234 30.44 18.26 1.26
C ASP A 234 29.09 17.61 0.85
N LYS A 235 28.92 16.32 1.11
CA LYS A 235 27.73 15.55 0.78
C LYS A 235 26.60 15.66 1.82
N SER A 236 26.79 16.39 2.92
CA SER A 236 25.73 16.57 3.93
C SER A 236 24.66 17.53 3.43
N PHE A 237 23.43 17.38 3.92
CA PHE A 237 22.33 18.28 3.57
C PHE A 237 22.53 19.65 4.24
N THR A 238 22.50 20.70 3.44
CA THR A 238 22.46 22.10 3.90
C THR A 238 21.02 22.56 4.05
N GLN A 239 20.82 23.66 4.78
CA GLN A 239 19.49 24.29 4.87
C GLN A 239 18.93 24.64 3.48
N ASN A 240 19.76 25.11 2.57
CA ASN A 240 19.32 25.45 1.22
C ASN A 240 18.88 24.24 0.40
N ASP A 241 19.55 23.09 0.53
CA ASP A 241 19.16 21.85 -0.14
C ASP A 241 17.76 21.41 0.35
N ILE A 242 17.54 21.42 1.68
CA ILE A 242 16.27 21.07 2.31
C ILE A 242 15.15 21.99 1.84
N VAL A 243 15.34 23.31 1.98
CA VAL A 243 14.33 24.30 1.59
C VAL A 243 14.01 24.22 0.10
N THR A 244 15.00 23.95 -0.75
CA THR A 244 14.79 23.79 -2.20
C THR A 244 13.93 22.57 -2.52
N GLY A 245 14.18 21.43 -1.85
CA GLY A 245 13.37 20.23 -2.04
C GLY A 245 11.91 20.44 -1.65
N PHE A 246 11.65 21.02 -0.49
CA PHE A 246 10.27 21.32 -0.05
C PHE A 246 9.58 22.38 -0.94
N LYS A 247 10.27 23.43 -1.35
CA LYS A 247 9.70 24.44 -2.27
C LYS A 247 9.23 23.83 -3.57
N THR A 248 9.96 22.86 -4.10
CA THR A 248 9.59 22.17 -5.34
C THR A 248 8.24 21.45 -5.18
N GLU A 249 8.02 20.73 -4.10
CA GLU A 249 6.76 20.03 -3.85
C GLU A 249 5.60 20.98 -3.49
N ILE A 250 5.87 22.06 -2.73
CA ILE A 250 4.86 23.10 -2.46
C ILE A 250 4.41 23.76 -3.76
N ASN A 251 5.33 24.10 -4.66
CA ASN A 251 4.96 24.70 -5.95
C ASN A 251 4.12 23.75 -6.82
N LYS A 252 4.41 22.44 -6.80
CA LYS A 252 3.57 21.45 -7.49
C LYS A 252 2.15 21.42 -6.90
N ALA A 253 2.01 21.49 -5.57
CA ALA A 253 0.70 21.54 -4.92
C ALA A 253 -0.10 22.79 -5.34
N LEU A 254 0.54 23.96 -5.35
CA LEU A 254 -0.09 25.22 -5.77
C LEU A 254 -0.51 25.24 -7.26
N GLN A 255 0.22 24.54 -8.13
CA GLN A 255 -0.10 24.45 -9.56
C GLN A 255 -1.31 23.54 -9.87
N ARG A 256 -1.69 22.64 -8.96
CA ARG A 256 -2.89 21.79 -9.11
C ARG A 256 -4.20 22.58 -9.04
N ALA A 257 -4.16 23.79 -8.52
CA ALA A 257 -5.31 24.67 -8.34
C ALA A 257 -5.58 25.61 -9.54
N GLN A 258 -4.73 25.57 -10.57
CA GLN A 258 -4.87 26.36 -11.81
C GLN A 258 -5.35 25.47 -12.97
#